data_cc81712f01a9d90f72867e3250b7d57f
#
_entry.id   cc81712f01a9d90f72867e3250b7d57f
#
_cell.length_a   1.000
_cell.length_b   1.000
_cell.length_c   1.000
_cell.angle_alpha   90.00
_cell.angle_beta   90.00
_cell.angle_gamma   90.00
#
_symmetry.space_group_name_H-M   'P 1'
#
loop_
_entity.id
_entity.type
_entity.pdbx_description
1 polymer ?
#
loop_
_entity_poly.entity_id
_entity_poly.type
_entity_poly.pdbx_seq_one_letter_code
_entity_poly.pdbx_strand_id
1 'polypeptide(L)'
;MALPAVTTQRIEAVLKDEELEYGVDDDNEVFASFVNANFFYRIVEDIELLFIYGYWRAETADSDLVARLREFIKDKNSDIYLPKLTMVFLGDGLLRVGYEYSAPVGGGLTDEQLHNTIIAVFGTTFSVLEELEQAFPELVTWDVEEGED
;
A
#
# COMPACT_ATOMS: atom_id res chain seq x y z
N MET A 1 -13.65 -21.41 -19.42
CA MET A 1 -14.14 -21.46 -18.06
C MET A 1 -13.72 -20.26 -17.27
N ALA A 2 -14.65 -19.60 -16.65
CA ALA A 2 -14.31 -18.38 -15.94
C ALA A 2 -13.70 -18.71 -14.59
N LEU A 3 -12.74 -17.91 -14.19
CA LEU A 3 -12.20 -18.01 -12.84
C LEU A 3 -13.11 -17.25 -11.87
N PRO A 4 -13.02 -17.54 -10.58
CA PRO A 4 -13.88 -16.86 -9.61
C PRO A 4 -13.62 -15.35 -9.60
N ALA A 5 -14.67 -14.58 -9.49
CA ALA A 5 -14.54 -13.11 -9.43
C ALA A 5 -13.81 -12.70 -8.17
N VAL A 6 -13.02 -11.64 -8.27
CA VAL A 6 -12.35 -11.08 -7.10
C VAL A 6 -13.38 -10.28 -6.31
N THR A 7 -13.53 -10.61 -5.04
CA THR A 7 -14.51 -9.97 -4.16
C THR A 7 -13.83 -9.52 -2.87
N THR A 8 -14.49 -8.62 -2.15
CA THR A 8 -13.98 -8.16 -0.87
C THR A 8 -13.87 -9.31 0.12
N GLN A 9 -14.82 -10.25 0.08
CA GLN A 9 -14.78 -11.41 0.97
C GLN A 9 -13.56 -12.28 0.72
N ARG A 10 -13.19 -12.43 -0.54
CA ARG A 10 -12.01 -13.23 -0.87
C ARG A 10 -10.74 -12.53 -0.45
N ILE A 11 -10.70 -11.18 -0.55
CA ILE A 11 -9.58 -10.39 -0.07
C ILE A 11 -9.45 -10.56 1.45
N GLU A 12 -10.57 -10.45 2.17
CA GLU A 12 -10.55 -10.64 3.63
C GLU A 12 -10.03 -12.03 4.00
N ALA A 13 -10.38 -13.05 3.22
CA ALA A 13 -9.91 -14.40 3.48
C ALA A 13 -8.38 -14.51 3.39
N VAL A 14 -7.77 -13.81 2.43
CA VAL A 14 -6.32 -13.80 2.31
C VAL A 14 -5.70 -13.15 3.54
N LEU A 15 -6.23 -11.99 3.96
CA LEU A 15 -5.67 -11.26 5.11
C LEU A 15 -5.83 -12.08 6.39
N LYS A 16 -6.95 -12.76 6.53
CA LYS A 16 -7.18 -13.61 7.69
C LYS A 16 -6.22 -14.79 7.71
N ASP A 17 -6.02 -15.43 6.56
CA ASP A 17 -5.11 -16.56 6.46
C ASP A 17 -3.68 -16.15 6.80
N GLU A 18 -3.30 -14.92 6.49
CA GLU A 18 -1.98 -14.39 6.81
C GLU A 18 -1.90 -13.87 8.23
N GLU A 19 -2.99 -13.96 8.97
CA GLU A 19 -3.04 -13.54 10.38
C GLU A 19 -2.71 -12.06 10.55
N LEU A 20 -3.18 -11.25 9.61
CA LEU A 20 -2.94 -9.82 9.65
C LEU A 20 -4.08 -9.08 10.33
N GLU A 21 -3.75 -7.92 10.88
CA GLU A 21 -4.77 -7.05 11.44
C GLU A 21 -5.49 -6.38 10.29
N TYR A 22 -6.79 -6.60 10.17
CA TYR A 22 -7.54 -6.02 9.07
C TYR A 22 -8.95 -5.66 9.54
N GLY A 23 -9.66 -4.89 8.73
CA GLY A 23 -11.04 -4.53 9.01
C GLY A 23 -11.73 -4.00 7.76
N VAL A 24 -12.93 -3.49 7.94
CA VAL A 24 -13.71 -2.87 6.88
C VAL A 24 -14.10 -1.48 7.36
N ASP A 25 -13.81 -0.47 6.55
CA ASP A 25 -14.06 0.91 6.97
C ASP A 25 -15.48 1.35 6.63
N ASP A 26 -15.80 2.62 6.91
CA ASP A 26 -17.13 3.15 6.70
C ASP A 26 -17.55 3.17 5.24
N ASP A 27 -16.57 3.18 4.33
CA ASP A 27 -16.86 3.13 2.90
C ASP A 27 -16.94 1.70 2.37
N ASN A 28 -16.91 0.74 3.27
CA ASN A 28 -17.01 -0.68 2.95
C ASN A 28 -15.76 -1.16 2.22
N GLU A 29 -14.63 -0.53 2.41
CA GLU A 29 -13.36 -0.99 1.86
C GLU A 29 -12.63 -1.81 2.90
N VAL A 30 -12.04 -2.91 2.46
CA VAL A 30 -11.19 -3.73 3.31
C VAL A 30 -9.86 -3.02 3.48
N PHE A 31 -9.29 -3.07 4.67
CA PHE A 31 -7.96 -2.49 4.91
C PHE A 31 -7.14 -3.41 5.80
N ALA A 32 -5.82 -3.30 5.65
CA ALA A 32 -4.86 -3.98 6.53
C ALA A 32 -4.00 -2.91 7.19
N SER A 33 -3.66 -3.09 8.47
CA SER A 33 -2.91 -2.11 9.26
C SER A 33 -1.60 -2.67 9.74
N PHE A 34 -0.56 -1.85 9.63
CA PHE A 34 0.78 -2.18 10.11
C PHE A 34 1.30 -0.98 10.91
N VAL A 35 2.40 -1.15 11.62
CA VAL A 35 2.93 -0.08 12.47
C VAL A 35 3.31 1.15 11.63
N ASN A 36 3.77 0.96 10.41
CA ASN A 36 4.28 2.05 9.59
C ASN A 36 3.49 2.28 8.30
N ALA A 37 2.40 1.53 8.08
CA ALA A 37 1.73 1.57 6.79
C ALA A 37 0.33 1.03 6.90
N ASN A 38 -0.51 1.39 5.95
CA ASN A 38 -1.80 0.75 5.79
C ASN A 38 -2.02 0.43 4.33
N PHE A 39 -2.95 -0.46 4.07
CA PHE A 39 -3.31 -0.85 2.71
C PHE A 39 -4.82 -0.92 2.64
N PHE A 40 -5.38 -0.31 1.60
CA PHE A 40 -6.81 -0.34 1.32
C PHE A 40 -7.03 -1.10 0.02
N TYR A 41 -8.12 -1.83 -0.05
CA TYR A 41 -8.45 -2.68 -1.19
C TYR A 41 -9.79 -2.24 -1.76
N ARG A 42 -9.79 -1.77 -2.99
CA ARG A 42 -11.00 -1.32 -3.66
C ARG A 42 -11.19 -2.08 -4.96
N ILE A 43 -12.40 -2.51 -5.22
CA ILE A 43 -12.74 -3.10 -6.51
C ILE A 43 -13.49 -2.03 -7.29
N VAL A 44 -12.89 -1.58 -8.38
CA VAL A 44 -13.48 -0.55 -9.23
C VAL A 44 -14.29 -1.28 -10.28
N GLU A 45 -15.59 -1.38 -10.07
CA GLU A 45 -16.43 -2.27 -10.85
C GLU A 45 -16.56 -1.86 -12.29
N ASP A 46 -16.63 -0.57 -12.57
CA ASP A 46 -16.82 -0.10 -13.93
C ASP A 46 -15.73 -0.55 -14.90
N ILE A 47 -14.51 -0.68 -14.41
CA ILE A 47 -13.38 -1.07 -15.25
C ILE A 47 -12.77 -2.38 -14.79
N GLU A 48 -13.43 -3.06 -13.87
CA GLU A 48 -13.04 -4.39 -13.36
C GLU A 48 -11.59 -4.41 -12.89
N LEU A 49 -11.27 -3.47 -12.02
CA LEU A 49 -9.90 -3.27 -11.56
C LEU A 49 -9.82 -3.50 -10.05
N LEU A 50 -8.80 -4.23 -9.62
CA LEU A 50 -8.45 -4.28 -8.19
C LEU A 50 -7.44 -3.18 -7.94
N PHE A 51 -7.76 -2.27 -7.04
CA PHE A 51 -6.90 -1.14 -6.69
C PHE A 51 -6.48 -1.30 -5.25
N ILE A 52 -5.16 -1.43 -5.02
CA ILE A 52 -4.59 -1.55 -3.70
C ILE A 52 -3.75 -0.30 -3.47
N TYR A 53 -4.04 0.44 -2.42
CA TYR A 53 -3.35 1.69 -2.16
C TYR A 53 -3.20 1.89 -0.66
N GLY A 54 -2.36 2.82 -0.28
CA GLY A 54 -2.18 3.14 1.11
C GLY A 54 -1.17 4.24 1.30
N TYR A 55 -0.75 4.42 2.55
CA TYR A 55 0.12 5.53 2.92
C TYR A 55 1.15 5.08 3.93
N TRP A 56 2.36 5.59 3.77
CA TRP A 56 3.38 5.50 4.80
C TRP A 56 2.91 6.35 5.98
N ARG A 57 3.21 5.94 7.18
CA ARG A 57 2.68 6.59 8.37
C ARG A 57 3.18 8.00 8.58
N ALA A 58 4.41 8.31 8.15
CA ALA A 58 4.99 9.63 8.38
C ALA A 58 4.35 10.70 7.53
N GLU A 59 4.38 11.93 8.04
CA GLU A 59 3.90 13.07 7.28
C GLU A 59 4.74 14.28 7.66
N THR A 60 4.87 15.24 6.77
CA THR A 60 5.67 16.43 7.01
C THR A 60 5.17 17.61 6.20
N ALA A 61 5.32 18.81 6.77
CA ALA A 61 5.12 20.06 6.04
C ALA A 61 6.42 20.83 5.88
N ASP A 62 7.56 20.24 6.30
CA ASP A 62 8.85 20.89 6.20
C ASP A 62 9.27 20.95 4.73
N SER A 63 9.58 22.13 4.21
CA SER A 63 9.80 22.31 2.79
C SER A 63 11.02 21.56 2.28
N ASP A 64 12.08 21.46 3.09
CA ASP A 64 13.27 20.71 2.68
C ASP A 64 12.98 19.22 2.60
N LEU A 65 12.25 18.69 3.57
CA LEU A 65 11.89 17.27 3.56
C LEU A 65 10.92 16.97 2.42
N VAL A 66 9.98 17.86 2.16
CA VAL A 66 9.06 17.68 1.03
C VAL A 66 9.83 17.60 -0.29
N ALA A 67 10.83 18.48 -0.48
CA ALA A 67 11.63 18.45 -1.70
C ALA A 67 12.44 17.15 -1.81
N ARG A 68 13.02 16.70 -0.72
CA ARG A 68 13.79 15.45 -0.70
C ARG A 68 12.88 14.24 -0.95
N LEU A 69 11.67 14.23 -0.39
CA LEU A 69 10.71 13.16 -0.64
C LEU A 69 10.30 13.14 -2.10
N ARG A 70 10.10 14.31 -2.70
CA ARG A 70 9.76 14.39 -4.13
C ARG A 70 10.84 13.74 -4.99
N GLU A 71 12.11 14.00 -4.68
CA GLU A 71 13.22 13.40 -5.42
C GLU A 71 13.28 11.89 -5.19
N PHE A 72 13.05 11.45 -3.96
CA PHE A 72 13.03 10.01 -3.65
C PHE A 72 11.96 9.31 -4.47
N ILE A 73 10.75 9.87 -4.49
CA ILE A 73 9.62 9.29 -5.21
C ILE A 73 9.92 9.24 -6.71
N LYS A 74 10.46 10.32 -7.25
CA LYS A 74 10.78 10.38 -8.67
C LYS A 74 11.81 9.31 -9.04
N ASP A 75 12.87 9.20 -8.25
CA ASP A 75 13.92 8.24 -8.52
C ASP A 75 13.43 6.81 -8.38
N LYS A 76 12.63 6.53 -7.36
CA LYS A 76 12.10 5.18 -7.17
C LYS A 76 11.15 4.80 -8.29
N ASN A 77 10.25 5.70 -8.69
CA ASN A 77 9.32 5.39 -9.75
C ASN A 77 10.00 5.15 -11.09
N SER A 78 11.22 5.69 -11.26
CA SER A 78 12.00 5.41 -12.47
C SER A 78 12.71 4.07 -12.40
N ASP A 79 12.86 3.51 -11.21
CA ASP A 79 13.72 2.36 -10.99
C ASP A 79 12.95 1.06 -10.71
N ILE A 80 11.78 1.14 -10.11
CA ILE A 80 11.04 -0.05 -9.71
C ILE A 80 9.78 -0.23 -10.57
N TYR A 81 9.33 -1.48 -10.67
CA TYR A 81 8.12 -1.76 -11.44
C TYR A 81 6.86 -1.51 -10.62
N LEU A 82 6.91 -1.80 -9.32
CA LEU A 82 5.78 -1.56 -8.43
C LEU A 82 6.29 -1.48 -7.00
N PRO A 83 5.57 -0.83 -6.12
CA PRO A 83 4.35 -0.09 -6.37
C PRO A 83 4.64 1.26 -7.03
N LYS A 84 3.61 1.95 -7.49
CA LYS A 84 3.75 3.33 -7.90
C LYS A 84 3.71 4.18 -6.63
N LEU A 85 4.67 5.05 -6.46
CA LEU A 85 4.70 5.95 -5.31
C LEU A 85 4.04 7.27 -5.69
N THR A 86 3.32 7.85 -4.73
CA THR A 86 2.58 9.09 -4.96
C THR A 86 2.84 10.09 -3.84
N MET A 87 2.55 11.36 -4.11
CA MET A 87 2.61 12.41 -3.12
C MET A 87 1.18 12.79 -2.78
N VAL A 88 0.80 12.64 -1.52
CA VAL A 88 -0.55 12.92 -1.08
C VAL A 88 -0.51 14.14 -0.17
N PHE A 89 -1.15 15.24 -0.61
CA PHE A 89 -1.19 16.46 0.17
C PHE A 89 -2.47 16.48 1.00
N LEU A 90 -2.30 16.65 2.30
CA LEU A 90 -3.41 16.57 3.25
C LEU A 90 -3.96 17.94 3.64
N GLY A 91 -3.45 19.00 3.03
CA GLY A 91 -3.82 20.36 3.38
C GLY A 91 -2.72 21.03 4.17
N ASP A 92 -2.67 22.35 4.13
CA ASP A 92 -1.67 23.14 4.86
C ASP A 92 -0.23 22.73 4.54
N GLY A 93 -0.01 22.24 3.33
CA GLY A 93 1.33 21.82 2.91
C GLY A 93 1.80 20.50 3.50
N LEU A 94 0.95 19.82 4.24
CA LEU A 94 1.31 18.54 4.85
C LEU A 94 1.32 17.45 3.79
N LEU A 95 2.42 16.73 3.68
CA LEU A 95 2.63 15.69 2.68
C LEU A 95 2.77 14.33 3.32
N ARG A 96 2.16 13.35 2.69
CA ARG A 96 2.33 11.94 3.05
C ARG A 96 2.70 11.18 1.78
N VAL A 97 3.57 10.19 1.90
CA VAL A 97 3.92 9.33 0.77
C VAL A 97 2.87 8.23 0.65
N GLY A 98 2.29 8.10 -0.54
CA GLY A 98 1.35 7.05 -0.83
C GLY A 98 1.94 6.05 -1.79
N TYR A 99 1.24 4.92 -1.95
CA TYR A 99 1.63 3.89 -2.91
C TYR A 99 0.38 3.26 -3.47
N GLU A 100 0.49 2.79 -4.70
CA GLU A 100 -0.64 2.24 -5.44
C GLU A 100 -0.22 1.07 -6.28
N TYR A 101 -1.10 0.11 -6.40
CA TYR A 101 -0.97 -1.00 -7.32
C TYR A 101 -2.36 -1.28 -7.89
N SER A 102 -2.47 -1.46 -9.18
CA SER A 102 -3.75 -1.80 -9.78
C SER A 102 -3.59 -2.93 -10.76
N ALA A 103 -4.58 -3.78 -10.84
CA ALA A 103 -4.57 -4.93 -11.73
C ALA A 103 -5.96 -5.18 -12.30
N PRO A 104 -6.05 -5.42 -13.60
CA PRO A 104 -7.32 -5.84 -14.20
C PRO A 104 -7.67 -7.23 -13.67
N VAL A 105 -8.89 -7.39 -13.20
CA VAL A 105 -9.32 -8.68 -12.63
C VAL A 105 -10.65 -9.14 -13.22
N GLY A 106 -11.04 -8.61 -14.39
CA GLY A 106 -12.31 -8.95 -15.00
C GLY A 106 -12.45 -10.42 -15.34
N GLY A 107 -11.35 -11.10 -15.60
CA GLY A 107 -11.38 -12.53 -15.88
C GLY A 107 -11.40 -13.40 -14.64
N GLY A 108 -11.36 -12.80 -13.45
CA GLY A 108 -11.28 -13.52 -12.20
C GLY A 108 -9.87 -13.97 -11.88
N LEU A 109 -9.66 -14.45 -10.67
CA LEU A 109 -8.38 -15.01 -10.23
C LEU A 109 -8.66 -16.24 -9.37
N THR A 110 -7.76 -17.23 -9.46
CA THR A 110 -7.80 -18.34 -8.50
C THR A 110 -7.44 -17.82 -7.11
N ASP A 111 -7.71 -18.59 -6.08
CA ASP A 111 -7.32 -18.22 -4.73
C ASP A 111 -5.81 -18.05 -4.63
N GLU A 112 -5.06 -18.93 -5.29
CA GLU A 112 -3.60 -18.83 -5.26
C GLU A 112 -3.12 -17.57 -5.97
N GLN A 113 -3.71 -17.22 -7.08
CA GLN A 113 -3.33 -16.00 -7.80
C GLN A 113 -3.65 -14.76 -6.98
N LEU A 114 -4.82 -14.72 -6.34
CA LEU A 114 -5.20 -13.58 -5.51
C LEU A 114 -4.25 -13.45 -4.31
N HIS A 115 -3.98 -14.57 -3.65
CA HIS A 115 -3.06 -14.59 -2.52
C HIS A 115 -1.69 -14.07 -2.94
N ASN A 116 -1.15 -14.59 -4.04
CA ASN A 116 0.17 -14.20 -4.52
C ASN A 116 0.22 -12.71 -4.89
N THR A 117 -0.85 -12.19 -5.46
CA THR A 117 -0.92 -10.76 -5.80
C THR A 117 -0.85 -9.90 -4.54
N ILE A 118 -1.63 -10.24 -3.54
CA ILE A 118 -1.64 -9.46 -2.30
C ILE A 118 -0.29 -9.51 -1.60
N ILE A 119 0.29 -10.71 -1.51
CA ILE A 119 1.60 -10.87 -0.86
C ILE A 119 2.70 -10.15 -1.63
N ALA A 120 2.66 -10.18 -2.95
CA ALA A 120 3.66 -9.47 -3.76
C ALA A 120 3.59 -7.95 -3.53
N VAL A 121 2.38 -7.40 -3.38
CA VAL A 121 2.22 -5.98 -3.11
C VAL A 121 2.80 -5.63 -1.75
N PHE A 122 2.57 -6.46 -0.73
CA PHE A 122 3.20 -6.24 0.58
C PHE A 122 4.72 -6.26 0.45
N GLY A 123 5.27 -7.29 -0.16
CA GLY A 123 6.73 -7.45 -0.23
C GLY A 123 7.41 -6.30 -0.94
N THR A 124 6.88 -5.88 -2.08
CA THR A 124 7.49 -4.80 -2.85
C THR A 124 7.31 -3.46 -2.16
N THR A 125 6.16 -3.23 -1.53
CA THR A 125 5.90 -1.97 -0.83
C THR A 125 6.78 -1.85 0.41
N PHE A 126 6.85 -2.91 1.23
CA PHE A 126 7.67 -2.83 2.45
C PHE A 126 9.15 -2.70 2.12
N SER A 127 9.61 -3.26 0.99
CA SER A 127 10.99 -3.06 0.56
C SER A 127 11.28 -1.57 0.30
N VAL A 128 10.35 -0.87 -0.35
CA VAL A 128 10.51 0.56 -0.60
C VAL A 128 10.41 1.34 0.70
N LEU A 129 9.48 0.96 1.58
CA LEU A 129 9.32 1.69 2.84
C LEU A 129 10.55 1.55 3.72
N GLU A 130 11.21 0.40 3.66
CA GLU A 130 12.45 0.22 4.41
C GLU A 130 13.51 1.19 3.92
N GLU A 131 13.65 1.36 2.61
CA GLU A 131 14.60 2.32 2.06
C GLU A 131 14.21 3.75 2.42
N LEU A 132 12.91 4.04 2.40
CA LEU A 132 12.40 5.35 2.75
C LEU A 132 12.73 5.69 4.21
N GLU A 133 12.55 4.73 5.10
CA GLU A 133 12.85 4.93 6.52
C GLU A 133 14.35 5.10 6.77
N GLN A 134 15.17 4.42 6.00
CA GLN A 134 16.61 4.60 6.10
C GLN A 134 17.03 5.97 5.57
N ALA A 135 16.39 6.47 4.54
CA ALA A 135 16.73 7.76 3.95
C ALA A 135 16.16 8.93 4.76
N PHE A 136 15.07 8.72 5.49
CA PHE A 136 14.39 9.78 6.24
C PHE A 136 14.15 9.37 7.68
N PRO A 137 15.21 9.04 8.43
CA PRO A 137 15.02 8.59 9.82
C PRO A 137 14.37 9.66 10.69
N GLU A 138 14.55 10.93 10.34
CA GLU A 138 13.95 12.02 11.10
C GLU A 138 12.43 12.02 11.03
N LEU A 139 11.84 11.31 10.07
CA LEU A 139 10.39 11.23 9.95
C LEU A 139 9.80 10.01 10.65
N VAL A 140 10.64 9.09 11.11
CA VAL A 140 10.18 7.89 11.80
C VAL A 140 9.95 8.23 13.26
N THR A 141 8.66 8.37 13.64
CA THR A 141 8.31 8.82 14.98
C THR A 141 7.69 7.71 15.82
N TRP A 142 7.54 6.51 15.26
CA TRP A 142 6.99 5.35 15.96
C TRP A 142 8.12 4.41 16.34
N ASP A 143 7.83 3.46 17.25
CA ASP A 143 8.84 2.51 17.62
C ASP A 143 9.06 1.54 16.49
N VAL A 144 10.28 1.50 16.01
CA VAL A 144 10.66 0.50 15.05
C VAL A 144 11.05 -0.71 15.84
N GLU A 145 10.20 -1.69 15.91
CA GLU A 145 10.41 -2.72 16.69
C GLU A 145 11.28 -3.60 16.24
N GLU A 146 12.18 -3.69 16.83
CA GLU A 146 12.98 -4.52 16.45
C GLU A 146 12.42 -5.76 16.56
N GLY A 147 12.34 -6.27 15.96
CA GLY A 147 11.90 -7.32 16.03
C GLY A 147 10.84 -7.91 16.06
N GLU A 148 10.50 -7.57 16.10
CA GLU A 148 9.62 -7.99 16.24
C GLU A 148 9.20 -8.58 15.39
N ASP A 149 9.41 -8.90 15.19
CA ASP A 149 9.27 -9.44 14.57
C ASP A 149 9.07 -10.14 14.36
#